data_1fd20e351edd5df0af197b7184aadbde
#
_entry.id   1fd20e351edd5df0af197b7184aadbde
#
_cell.length_a   1.000
_cell.length_b   1.000
_cell.length_c   1.000
_cell.angle_alpha   90.00
_cell.angle_beta   90.00
_cell.angle_gamma   90.00
#
_symmetry.space_group_name_H-M   'P 1'
#
loop_
_entity.id
_entity.type
_entity.pdbx_description
1 polymer ?
#
loop_
_entity_poly.entity_id
_entity_poly.type
_entity_poly.pdbx_seq_one_letter_code
_entity_poly.pdbx_strand_id
1 'polypeptide(L)'
;MMHTGFEGDLPYHLLALIVLAIFYAIYFAKILLQKRKGIRTNQIGKNKGKSLKKVEMFMSAATCSVVAAQLMSVACDLNYMPPPARFTGFLLGMTGDGIFLAAVICMKDSWRVGIPKDEKTAMVTDGIYKFSRNPAFLGFDLMYIGVFLMYCNVLTGIFSAFAAVMLHMQILQEEKHMEAEFGAEYTAYKRKVHRYLGRQKEK
;
A
#
# COMPACT_ATOMS: atom_id res chain seq x y z
N MET A 1 -41.35 15.90 -3.23
CA MET A 1 -41.51 14.93 -4.34
C MET A 1 -40.61 13.76 -3.99
N MET A 2 -41.17 12.73 -3.36
CA MET A 2 -40.46 11.50 -2.96
C MET A 2 -40.11 10.72 -4.20
N HIS A 3 -38.82 10.64 -4.57
CA HIS A 3 -38.37 9.63 -5.51
C HIS A 3 -38.19 8.29 -4.80
N THR A 4 -39.24 7.52 -4.72
CA THR A 4 -39.18 6.09 -4.46
C THR A 4 -38.82 5.39 -5.76
N GLY A 5 -37.55 5.30 -6.08
CA GLY A 5 -37.02 4.46 -7.13
C GLY A 5 -36.08 3.44 -6.50
N PHE A 6 -36.56 2.23 -6.30
CA PHE A 6 -35.77 1.02 -6.07
C PHE A 6 -35.02 0.68 -7.37
N GLU A 7 -34.15 1.55 -7.85
CA GLU A 7 -33.11 1.20 -8.80
C GLU A 7 -31.91 0.78 -7.96
N GLY A 8 -31.46 -0.49 -8.13
CA GLY A 8 -30.49 -1.17 -7.30
C GLY A 8 -29.19 -0.40 -7.12
N ASP A 9 -29.17 0.50 -6.17
CA ASP A 9 -27.94 1.16 -5.74
C ASP A 9 -26.97 0.09 -5.25
N LEU A 10 -25.87 -0.05 -5.97
CA LEU A 10 -24.77 -0.91 -5.57
C LEU A 10 -24.42 -0.59 -4.09
N PRO A 11 -24.34 -1.60 -3.22
CA PRO A 11 -24.08 -1.39 -1.80
C PRO A 11 -22.63 -0.98 -1.60
N TYR A 12 -22.28 0.28 -1.91
CA TYR A 12 -20.91 0.80 -1.87
C TYR A 12 -20.23 0.64 -0.51
N HIS A 13 -21.01 0.66 0.59
CA HIS A 13 -20.47 0.37 1.91
C HIS A 13 -19.93 -1.07 2.01
N LEU A 14 -20.63 -2.05 1.45
CA LEU A 14 -20.14 -3.44 1.41
C LEU A 14 -18.93 -3.56 0.48
N LEU A 15 -18.95 -2.91 -0.70
CA LEU A 15 -17.83 -2.94 -1.63
C LEU A 15 -16.57 -2.32 -1.02
N ALA A 16 -16.68 -1.19 -0.31
CA ALA A 16 -15.55 -0.57 0.39
C ALA A 16 -15.02 -1.45 1.52
N LEU A 17 -15.91 -2.05 2.32
CA LEU A 17 -15.51 -2.99 3.36
C LEU A 17 -14.85 -4.25 2.78
N ILE A 18 -15.30 -4.75 1.61
CA ILE A 18 -14.66 -5.88 0.92
C ILE A 18 -13.24 -5.52 0.51
N VAL A 19 -13.01 -4.36 -0.13
CA VAL A 19 -11.66 -3.89 -0.49
C VAL A 19 -10.76 -3.84 0.75
N LEU A 20 -11.20 -3.15 1.80
CA LEU A 20 -10.43 -3.05 3.04
C LEU A 20 -10.17 -4.43 3.68
N ALA A 21 -11.18 -5.28 3.73
CA ALA A 21 -11.06 -6.61 4.33
C ALA A 21 -10.08 -7.50 3.56
N ILE A 22 -10.12 -7.51 2.22
CA ILE A 22 -9.19 -8.27 1.38
C ILE A 22 -7.77 -7.76 1.59
N PHE A 23 -7.55 -6.43 1.52
CA PHE A 23 -6.22 -5.85 1.69
C PHE A 23 -5.58 -6.23 3.03
N TYR A 24 -6.31 -5.99 4.12
CA TYR A 24 -5.79 -6.27 5.46
C TYR A 24 -5.75 -7.76 5.79
N ALA A 25 -6.61 -8.58 5.18
CA ALA A 25 -6.48 -10.05 5.27
C ALA A 25 -5.17 -10.53 4.66
N ILE A 26 -4.80 -10.03 3.46
CA ILE A 26 -3.50 -10.34 2.82
C ILE A 26 -2.34 -9.89 3.72
N TYR A 27 -2.42 -8.67 4.24
CA TYR A 27 -1.38 -8.08 5.10
C TYR A 27 -1.16 -8.88 6.37
N PHE A 28 -2.22 -9.15 7.13
CA PHE A 28 -2.14 -9.88 8.39
C PHE A 28 -1.85 -11.37 8.19
N ALA A 29 -2.42 -12.00 7.15
CA ALA A 29 -2.09 -13.38 6.81
C ALA A 29 -0.59 -13.53 6.55
N LYS A 30 0.02 -12.59 5.82
CA LYS A 30 1.47 -12.61 5.57
C LYS A 30 2.28 -12.49 6.86
N ILE A 31 1.91 -11.58 7.74
CA ILE A 31 2.57 -11.43 9.06
C ILE A 31 2.47 -12.73 9.87
N LEU A 32 1.28 -13.33 9.91
CA LEU A 32 1.06 -14.56 10.67
C LEU A 32 1.85 -15.74 10.09
N LEU A 33 1.87 -15.90 8.77
CA LEU A 33 2.64 -16.95 8.09
C LEU A 33 4.15 -16.81 8.35
N GLN A 34 4.69 -15.60 8.30
CA GLN A 34 6.09 -15.34 8.62
C GLN A 34 6.39 -15.57 10.11
N LYS A 35 5.48 -15.15 11.00
CA LYS A 35 5.62 -15.42 12.44
C LYS A 35 5.70 -16.92 12.74
N ARG A 36 4.88 -17.75 12.05
CA ARG A 36 4.95 -19.23 12.19
C ARG A 36 6.29 -19.83 11.75
N LYS A 37 6.99 -19.13 10.83
CA LYS A 37 8.34 -19.52 10.38
C LYS A 37 9.46 -18.91 11.25
N GLY A 38 9.15 -18.25 12.35
CA GLY A 38 10.12 -17.54 13.18
C GLY A 38 10.66 -16.24 12.60
N ILE A 39 10.09 -15.76 11.46
CA ILE A 39 10.53 -14.54 10.78
C ILE A 39 9.89 -13.33 11.45
N ARG A 40 10.71 -12.36 11.83
CA ARG A 40 10.27 -11.10 12.42
C ARG A 40 9.90 -10.10 11.34
N THR A 41 8.61 -10.03 10.99
CA THR A 41 8.12 -9.17 9.89
C THR A 41 8.22 -7.69 10.20
N ASN A 42 7.81 -7.26 11.41
CA ASN A 42 7.80 -5.84 11.79
C ASN A 42 9.18 -5.39 12.26
N GLN A 43 9.80 -4.50 11.46
CA GLN A 43 11.11 -3.92 11.67
C GLN A 43 11.07 -2.42 12.02
N ILE A 44 9.87 -1.82 12.16
CA ILE A 44 9.68 -0.39 12.43
C ILE A 44 10.47 0.04 13.67
N GLY A 45 11.28 1.08 13.53
CA GLY A 45 11.96 1.78 14.62
C GLY A 45 13.08 1.05 15.35
N LYS A 46 13.48 -0.16 14.92
CA LYS A 46 14.48 -0.99 15.62
C LYS A 46 15.91 -0.70 15.13
N ASN A 47 16.83 -0.43 16.06
CA ASN A 47 18.27 -0.25 15.83
C ASN A 47 18.61 0.76 14.70
N LYS A 48 17.82 1.85 14.55
CA LYS A 48 17.91 2.78 13.43
C LYS A 48 18.31 4.18 13.87
N GLY A 49 18.91 4.94 12.95
CA GLY A 49 19.17 6.35 13.15
C GLY A 49 17.89 7.16 13.39
N LYS A 50 17.98 8.26 14.13
CA LYS A 50 16.84 9.09 14.55
C LYS A 50 15.93 9.51 13.37
N SER A 51 16.50 9.84 12.21
CA SER A 51 15.75 10.27 11.02
C SER A 51 14.88 9.14 10.45
N LEU A 52 15.46 7.97 10.21
CA LEU A 52 14.74 6.82 9.66
C LEU A 52 13.63 6.34 10.63
N LYS A 53 13.94 6.30 11.93
CA LYS A 53 12.96 5.95 12.97
C LYS A 53 11.75 6.89 12.94
N LYS A 54 11.96 8.21 12.76
CA LYS A 54 10.88 9.19 12.64
C LYS A 54 10.01 8.91 11.40
N VAL A 55 10.61 8.70 10.23
CA VAL A 55 9.86 8.42 8.99
C VAL A 55 8.98 7.18 9.16
N GLU A 56 9.52 6.08 9.68
CA GLU A 56 8.77 4.85 9.90
C GLU A 56 7.64 5.01 10.92
N MET A 57 7.87 5.79 11.99
CA MET A 57 6.83 6.07 12.99
C MET A 57 5.70 6.92 12.39
N PHE A 58 6.03 7.97 11.63
CA PHE A 58 5.03 8.80 10.95
C PHE A 58 4.28 8.02 9.87
N MET A 59 4.98 7.16 9.11
CA MET A 59 4.34 6.25 8.16
C MET A 59 3.34 5.33 8.88
N SER A 60 3.72 4.72 9.99
CA SER A 60 2.83 3.85 10.76
C SER A 60 1.62 4.62 11.30
N ALA A 61 1.82 5.83 11.83
CA ALA A 61 0.73 6.68 12.29
C ALA A 61 -0.21 7.07 11.13
N ALA A 62 0.35 7.45 9.97
CA ALA A 62 -0.41 7.84 8.79
C ALA A 62 -1.25 6.67 8.25
N THR A 63 -0.67 5.47 8.14
CA THR A 63 -1.38 4.27 7.68
C THR A 63 -2.50 3.85 8.65
N CYS A 64 -2.31 3.96 9.96
CA CYS A 64 -3.37 3.72 10.95
C CYS A 64 -4.47 4.78 10.86
N SER A 65 -4.10 6.06 10.70
CA SER A 65 -5.06 7.16 10.65
C SER A 65 -5.94 7.13 9.41
N VAL A 66 -5.37 6.78 8.23
CA VAL A 66 -6.16 6.67 6.99
C VAL A 66 -7.18 5.55 7.09
N VAL A 67 -6.83 4.40 7.67
CA VAL A 67 -7.79 3.30 7.89
C VAL A 67 -8.92 3.73 8.79
N ALA A 68 -8.63 4.40 9.91
CA ALA A 68 -9.64 4.91 10.83
C ALA A 68 -10.57 5.91 10.12
N ALA A 69 -10.01 6.84 9.33
CA ALA A 69 -10.78 7.81 8.56
C ALA A 69 -11.68 7.15 7.51
N GLN A 70 -11.17 6.13 6.80
CA GLN A 70 -11.91 5.38 5.81
C GLN A 70 -13.07 4.59 6.46
N LEU A 71 -12.80 3.85 7.53
CA LEU A 71 -13.85 3.11 8.25
C LEU A 71 -14.92 4.03 8.83
N MET A 72 -14.53 5.16 9.39
CA MET A 72 -15.48 6.16 9.89
C MET A 72 -16.32 6.74 8.76
N SER A 73 -15.72 7.04 7.59
CA SER A 73 -16.44 7.59 6.45
C SER A 73 -17.43 6.58 5.85
N VAL A 74 -17.07 5.30 5.83
CA VAL A 74 -17.98 4.21 5.43
C VAL A 74 -19.13 4.07 6.43
N ALA A 75 -18.82 4.05 7.73
CA ALA A 75 -19.83 3.88 8.79
C ALA A 75 -20.83 5.03 8.87
N CYS A 76 -20.37 6.28 8.59
CA CYS A 76 -21.20 7.47 8.61
C CYS A 76 -21.76 7.86 7.23
N ASP A 77 -21.51 7.06 6.19
CA ASP A 77 -21.87 7.30 4.78
C ASP A 77 -21.46 8.70 4.26
N LEU A 78 -20.26 9.15 4.67
CA LEU A 78 -19.72 10.45 4.27
C LEU A 78 -19.16 10.40 2.85
N ASN A 79 -19.95 10.85 1.87
CA ASN A 79 -19.58 10.78 0.46
C ASN A 79 -20.14 11.94 -0.35
N TYR A 80 -19.30 12.51 -1.24
CA TYR A 80 -19.67 13.58 -2.19
C TYR A 80 -19.53 13.15 -3.66
N MET A 81 -19.15 11.89 -3.95
CA MET A 81 -18.93 11.41 -5.33
C MET A 81 -20.16 10.74 -5.90
N PRO A 82 -20.41 10.93 -7.22
CA PRO A 82 -21.48 10.25 -7.93
C PRO A 82 -21.17 8.74 -8.10
N PRO A 83 -22.20 7.90 -8.31
CA PRO A 83 -22.05 6.45 -8.43
C PRO A 83 -20.97 5.96 -9.41
N PRO A 84 -20.76 6.55 -10.62
CA PRO A 84 -19.69 6.11 -11.52
C PRO A 84 -18.28 6.30 -10.95
N ALA A 85 -18.05 7.42 -10.22
CA ALA A 85 -16.75 7.66 -9.57
C ALA A 85 -16.53 6.67 -8.42
N ARG A 86 -17.56 6.36 -7.64
CA ARG A 86 -17.51 5.34 -6.58
C ARG A 86 -17.19 3.96 -7.15
N PHE A 87 -17.80 3.57 -8.27
CA PHE A 87 -17.50 2.31 -8.94
C PHE A 87 -16.05 2.26 -9.46
N THR A 88 -15.57 3.35 -10.05
CA THR A 88 -14.14 3.47 -10.43
C THR A 88 -13.25 3.30 -9.21
N GLY A 89 -13.61 3.89 -8.07
CA GLY A 89 -12.92 3.72 -6.79
C GLY A 89 -12.84 2.25 -6.36
N PHE A 90 -13.93 1.51 -6.48
CA PHE A 90 -13.95 0.07 -6.20
C PHE A 90 -12.97 -0.70 -7.09
N LEU A 91 -12.98 -0.45 -8.40
CA LEU A 91 -12.07 -1.12 -9.34
C LEU A 91 -10.60 -0.78 -9.04
N LEU A 92 -10.29 0.47 -8.69
CA LEU A 92 -8.94 0.88 -8.28
C LEU A 92 -8.52 0.19 -6.98
N GLY A 93 -9.39 0.12 -5.99
CA GLY A 93 -9.13 -0.57 -4.73
C GLY A 93 -8.82 -2.05 -4.94
N MET A 94 -9.67 -2.75 -5.69
CA MET A 94 -9.44 -4.16 -6.04
C MET A 94 -8.15 -4.39 -6.84
N THR A 95 -7.81 -3.44 -7.74
CA THR A 95 -6.53 -3.47 -8.46
C THR A 95 -5.36 -3.32 -7.48
N GLY A 96 -5.47 -2.42 -6.51
CA GLY A 96 -4.50 -2.25 -5.42
C GLY A 96 -4.29 -3.52 -4.62
N ASP A 97 -5.38 -4.20 -4.24
CA ASP A 97 -5.34 -5.49 -3.53
C ASP A 97 -4.61 -6.57 -4.33
N GLY A 98 -4.92 -6.66 -5.63
CA GLY A 98 -4.26 -7.63 -6.54
C GLY A 98 -2.76 -7.35 -6.69
N ILE A 99 -2.36 -6.09 -6.84
CA ILE A 99 -0.95 -5.68 -6.92
C ILE A 99 -0.23 -5.97 -5.61
N PHE A 100 -0.85 -5.67 -4.47
CA PHE A 100 -0.27 -5.95 -3.15
C PHE A 100 -0.10 -7.45 -2.92
N LEU A 101 -1.10 -8.26 -3.25
CA LEU A 101 -1.02 -9.72 -3.17
C LEU A 101 0.13 -10.26 -4.02
N ALA A 102 0.23 -9.82 -5.29
CA ALA A 102 1.31 -10.23 -6.19
C ALA A 102 2.69 -9.85 -5.63
N ALA A 103 2.83 -8.64 -5.07
CA ALA A 103 4.08 -8.18 -4.46
C ALA A 103 4.48 -9.05 -3.27
N VAL A 104 3.54 -9.34 -2.36
CA VAL A 104 3.78 -10.15 -1.15
C VAL A 104 4.12 -11.60 -1.51
N ILE A 105 3.49 -12.17 -2.55
CA ILE A 105 3.80 -13.51 -3.05
C ILE A 105 5.22 -13.54 -3.65
N CYS A 106 5.58 -12.58 -4.51
CA CYS A 106 6.91 -12.52 -5.14
C CYS A 106 8.03 -12.35 -4.12
N MET A 107 7.83 -11.55 -3.07
CA MET A 107 8.85 -11.35 -2.02
C MET A 107 9.05 -12.55 -1.11
N LYS A 108 8.11 -13.51 -1.09
CA LYS A 108 8.23 -14.71 -0.23
C LYS A 108 8.63 -14.33 1.20
N ASP A 109 9.69 -14.92 1.71
CA ASP A 109 10.18 -14.71 3.07
C ASP A 109 11.04 -13.44 3.23
N SER A 110 11.32 -12.70 2.15
CA SER A 110 12.04 -11.41 2.17
C SER A 110 11.16 -10.21 2.51
N TRP A 111 9.81 -10.35 2.47
CA TRP A 111 8.91 -9.23 2.77
C TRP A 111 9.02 -8.77 4.25
N ARG A 112 9.15 -7.46 4.45
CA ARG A 112 9.23 -6.83 5.77
C ARG A 112 8.37 -5.56 5.80
N VAL A 113 7.93 -5.21 7.00
CA VAL A 113 7.32 -3.91 7.30
C VAL A 113 8.39 -3.03 7.96
N GLY A 114 8.86 -2.01 7.24
CA GLY A 114 10.04 -1.24 7.59
C GLY A 114 11.35 -1.92 7.17
N ILE A 115 12.44 -1.16 7.19
CA ILE A 115 13.75 -1.58 6.67
C ILE A 115 14.41 -2.57 7.63
N PRO A 116 14.77 -3.79 7.22
CA PRO A 116 15.54 -4.71 8.04
C PRO A 116 16.98 -4.18 8.19
N LYS A 117 17.57 -4.27 9.38
CA LYS A 117 18.95 -3.84 9.62
C LYS A 117 19.87 -5.00 9.97
N ASP A 118 19.34 -5.99 10.66
CA ASP A 118 20.11 -7.12 11.20
C ASP A 118 19.80 -8.45 10.49
N GLU A 119 18.94 -8.43 9.45
CA GLU A 119 18.54 -9.62 8.71
C GLU A 119 18.89 -9.47 7.23
N LYS A 120 19.60 -10.46 6.68
CA LYS A 120 19.85 -10.51 5.23
C LYS A 120 18.57 -10.89 4.51
N THR A 121 18.13 -10.03 3.60
CA THR A 121 17.01 -10.28 2.68
C THR A 121 17.55 -10.45 1.27
N ALA A 122 16.88 -11.24 0.44
CA ALA A 122 17.24 -11.35 -0.97
C ALA A 122 16.60 -10.19 -1.75
N MET A 123 17.34 -9.65 -2.71
CA MET A 123 16.78 -8.70 -3.66
C MET A 123 15.84 -9.44 -4.62
N VAL A 124 14.59 -8.98 -4.71
CA VAL A 124 13.56 -9.55 -5.58
C VAL A 124 13.35 -8.65 -6.79
N THR A 125 13.59 -9.17 -7.98
CA THR A 125 13.47 -8.42 -9.25
C THR A 125 12.50 -9.09 -10.24
N ASP A 126 11.94 -10.25 -9.87
CA ASP A 126 11.06 -11.07 -10.69
C ASP A 126 9.56 -10.76 -10.49
N GLY A 127 8.71 -11.38 -11.32
CA GLY A 127 7.26 -11.22 -11.25
C GLY A 127 6.85 -9.77 -11.44
N ILE A 128 6.04 -9.23 -10.52
CA ILE A 128 5.55 -7.85 -10.57
C ILE A 128 6.69 -6.82 -10.38
N TYR A 129 7.82 -7.23 -9.78
CA TYR A 129 9.01 -6.40 -9.62
C TYR A 129 9.73 -6.11 -10.95
N LYS A 130 9.39 -6.79 -12.04
CA LYS A 130 9.81 -6.42 -13.41
C LYS A 130 9.17 -5.13 -13.92
N PHE A 131 8.08 -4.68 -13.31
CA PHE A 131 7.29 -3.53 -13.75
C PHE A 131 7.26 -2.39 -12.74
N SER A 132 7.54 -2.68 -11.47
CA SER A 132 7.62 -1.68 -10.40
C SER A 132 8.71 -2.09 -9.42
N ARG A 133 9.50 -1.11 -8.92
CA ARG A 133 10.44 -1.40 -7.84
C ARG A 133 9.75 -1.46 -6.47
N ASN A 134 8.56 -0.85 -6.37
CA ASN A 134 7.82 -0.72 -5.11
C ASN A 134 6.35 -1.12 -5.26
N PRO A 135 6.04 -2.33 -5.80
CA PRO A 135 4.68 -2.70 -6.12
C PRO A 135 3.78 -2.82 -4.87
N ALA A 136 4.34 -3.19 -3.72
CA ALA A 136 3.58 -3.24 -2.48
C ALA A 136 3.05 -1.85 -2.08
N PHE A 137 3.88 -0.82 -2.17
CA PHE A 137 3.47 0.57 -1.89
C PHE A 137 2.47 1.09 -2.92
N LEU A 138 2.65 0.73 -4.21
CA LEU A 138 1.67 1.04 -5.24
C LEU A 138 0.30 0.42 -4.93
N GLY A 139 0.28 -0.80 -4.40
CA GLY A 139 -0.95 -1.45 -3.94
C GLY A 139 -1.63 -0.68 -2.82
N PHE A 140 -0.87 -0.20 -1.82
CA PHE A 140 -1.38 0.67 -0.76
C PHE A 140 -1.99 1.96 -1.32
N ASP A 141 -1.25 2.67 -2.18
CA ASP A 141 -1.70 3.94 -2.75
C ASP A 141 -2.99 3.77 -3.56
N LEU A 142 -3.08 2.73 -4.40
CA LEU A 142 -4.28 2.43 -5.19
C LEU A 142 -5.49 2.07 -4.31
N MET A 143 -5.28 1.30 -3.26
CA MET A 143 -6.34 0.97 -2.31
C MET A 143 -6.82 2.23 -1.59
N TYR A 144 -5.91 3.09 -1.10
CA TYR A 144 -6.30 4.34 -0.43
C TYR A 144 -7.05 5.29 -1.36
N ILE A 145 -6.58 5.46 -2.61
CA ILE A 145 -7.25 6.27 -3.63
C ILE A 145 -8.61 5.65 -3.98
N GLY A 146 -8.68 4.34 -4.13
CA GLY A 146 -9.91 3.61 -4.42
C GLY A 146 -10.98 3.86 -3.37
N VAL A 147 -10.65 3.65 -2.09
CA VAL A 147 -11.60 3.89 -0.99
C VAL A 147 -11.91 5.38 -0.84
N PHE A 148 -10.94 6.28 -1.07
CA PHE A 148 -11.19 7.71 -1.11
C PHE A 148 -12.22 8.09 -2.19
N LEU A 149 -12.14 7.54 -3.41
CA LEU A 149 -13.14 7.79 -4.45
C LEU A 149 -14.51 7.21 -4.11
N MET A 150 -14.55 6.09 -3.40
CA MET A 150 -15.82 5.50 -2.94
C MET A 150 -16.48 6.34 -1.84
N TYR A 151 -15.68 6.94 -0.94
CA TYR A 151 -16.10 7.74 0.21
C TYR A 151 -15.32 9.06 0.28
N CYS A 152 -15.48 9.86 -0.81
CA CYS A 152 -14.80 11.14 -0.93
C CYS A 152 -15.38 12.16 0.05
N ASN A 153 -14.55 12.58 0.97
CA ASN A 153 -14.81 13.69 1.90
C ASN A 153 -13.46 14.28 2.38
N VAL A 154 -13.52 15.38 3.08
CA VAL A 154 -12.32 16.10 3.54
C VAL A 154 -11.44 15.21 4.44
N LEU A 155 -12.04 14.41 5.31
CA LEU A 155 -11.34 13.55 6.26
C LEU A 155 -10.52 12.48 5.50
N THR A 156 -11.16 11.70 4.61
CA THR A 156 -10.48 10.69 3.82
C THR A 156 -9.45 11.30 2.89
N GLY A 157 -9.72 12.49 2.33
CA GLY A 157 -8.78 13.22 1.46
C GLY A 157 -7.48 13.57 2.18
N ILE A 158 -7.58 14.20 3.35
CA ILE A 158 -6.41 14.61 4.14
C ILE A 158 -5.58 13.38 4.55
N PHE A 159 -6.22 12.35 5.12
CA PHE A 159 -5.47 11.20 5.62
C PHE A 159 -4.93 10.31 4.50
N SER A 160 -5.62 10.18 3.36
CA SER A 160 -5.07 9.45 2.19
C SER A 160 -3.86 10.18 1.60
N ALA A 161 -3.92 11.52 1.46
CA ALA A 161 -2.79 12.31 1.01
C ALA A 161 -1.60 12.21 1.98
N PHE A 162 -1.86 12.29 3.28
CA PHE A 162 -0.81 12.14 4.30
C PHE A 162 -0.17 10.74 4.24
N ALA A 163 -0.98 9.69 4.12
CA ALA A 163 -0.47 8.33 3.99
C ALA A 163 0.38 8.15 2.73
N ALA A 164 -0.07 8.64 1.56
CA ALA A 164 0.70 8.57 0.31
C ALA A 164 2.05 9.29 0.40
N VAL A 165 2.09 10.49 1.02
CA VAL A 165 3.35 11.21 1.26
C VAL A 165 4.28 10.41 2.15
N MET A 166 3.78 9.82 3.24
CA MET A 166 4.61 9.06 4.17
C MET A 166 5.09 7.73 3.57
N LEU A 167 4.27 7.06 2.77
CA LEU A 167 4.68 5.89 2.00
C LEU A 167 5.76 6.25 0.98
N HIS A 168 5.63 7.37 0.28
CA HIS A 168 6.69 7.86 -0.62
C HIS A 168 8.00 8.14 0.11
N MET A 169 7.94 8.78 1.27
CA MET A 169 9.15 9.01 2.09
C MET A 169 9.79 7.69 2.55
N GLN A 170 8.98 6.68 2.87
CA GLN A 170 9.46 5.35 3.20
C GLN A 170 10.15 4.69 2.00
N ILE A 171 9.56 4.75 0.80
CA ILE A 171 10.18 4.26 -0.44
C ILE A 171 11.58 4.87 -0.63
N LEU A 172 11.73 6.18 -0.43
CA LEU A 172 13.03 6.84 -0.58
C LEU A 172 14.08 6.31 0.42
N GLN A 173 13.67 5.95 1.62
CA GLN A 173 14.58 5.35 2.62
C GLN A 173 14.91 3.89 2.27
N GLU A 174 13.93 3.13 1.79
CA GLU A 174 14.15 1.74 1.35
C GLU A 174 15.07 1.68 0.13
N GLU A 175 14.89 2.57 -0.85
CA GLU A 175 15.79 2.64 -2.01
C GLU A 175 17.22 2.97 -1.62
N LYS A 176 17.44 3.87 -0.63
CA LYS A 176 18.78 4.15 -0.10
C LYS A 176 19.40 2.93 0.60
N HIS A 177 18.60 2.19 1.35
CA HIS A 177 19.05 0.97 1.99
C HIS A 177 19.42 -0.10 0.95
N MET A 178 18.59 -0.28 -0.08
CA MET A 178 18.84 -1.22 -1.18
C MET A 178 20.14 -0.86 -1.94
N GLU A 179 20.40 0.43 -2.17
CA GLU A 179 21.65 0.88 -2.78
C GLU A 179 22.87 0.57 -1.90
N ALA A 180 22.75 0.74 -0.60
CA ALA A 180 23.83 0.45 0.34
C ALA A 180 24.11 -1.06 0.49
N GLU A 181 23.05 -1.89 0.45
CA GLU A 181 23.15 -3.35 0.65
C GLU A 181 23.56 -4.09 -0.62
N PHE A 182 22.97 -3.73 -1.77
CA PHE A 182 23.13 -4.47 -3.05
C PHE A 182 23.99 -3.73 -4.09
N GLY A 183 24.38 -2.48 -3.85
CA GLY A 183 25.35 -1.74 -4.67
C GLY A 183 25.06 -1.72 -6.16
N ALA A 184 25.97 -2.26 -6.96
CA ALA A 184 25.90 -2.26 -8.42
C ALA A 184 24.69 -3.05 -8.96
N GLU A 185 24.30 -4.13 -8.28
CA GLU A 185 23.16 -4.96 -8.67
C GLU A 185 21.85 -4.18 -8.60
N TYR A 186 21.62 -3.45 -7.48
CA TYR A 186 20.45 -2.60 -7.36
C TYR A 186 20.47 -1.42 -8.34
N THR A 187 21.65 -0.84 -8.59
CA THR A 187 21.81 0.23 -9.58
C THR A 187 21.44 -0.22 -10.99
N ALA A 188 21.84 -1.45 -11.39
CA ALA A 188 21.45 -2.03 -12.66
C ALA A 188 19.94 -2.28 -12.76
N TYR A 189 19.32 -2.77 -11.68
CA TYR A 189 17.87 -2.93 -11.60
C TYR A 189 17.13 -1.59 -11.69
N LYS A 190 17.59 -0.56 -10.97
CA LYS A 190 17.03 0.81 -10.97
C LYS A 190 17.04 1.45 -12.37
N ARG A 191 18.03 1.11 -13.22
CA ARG A 191 18.08 1.58 -14.62
C ARG A 191 17.04 0.92 -15.52
N LYS A 192 16.53 -0.27 -15.17
CA LYS A 192 15.59 -1.04 -15.98
C LYS A 192 14.13 -0.84 -15.58
N VAL A 193 13.85 -0.56 -14.32
CA VAL A 193 12.51 -0.53 -13.76
C VAL A 193 12.25 0.81 -13.07
N HIS A 194 11.08 1.41 -13.29
CA HIS A 194 10.67 2.64 -12.62
C HIS A 194 10.28 2.40 -11.16
N ARG A 195 10.28 3.48 -10.36
CA ARG A 195 9.92 3.44 -8.94
C ARG A 195 8.51 2.92 -8.71
N TYR A 196 7.53 3.45 -9.43
CA TYR A 196 6.12 3.08 -9.28
C TYR A 196 5.67 2.11 -10.36
N LEU A 197 5.68 2.50 -11.62
CA LEU A 197 5.22 1.65 -12.72
C LEU A 197 5.99 1.92 -14.01
N GLY A 198 6.37 0.85 -14.69
CA GLY A 198 6.96 0.89 -16.02
C GLY A 198 8.40 0.40 -16.07
N ARG A 199 8.86 0.18 -17.30
CA ARG A 199 10.24 -0.21 -17.62
C ARG A 199 10.91 0.90 -18.45
N GLN A 200 12.17 1.13 -18.18
CA GLN A 200 12.99 1.98 -19.04
C GLN A 200 13.34 1.19 -20.31
N LYS A 201 13.25 1.84 -21.48
CA LYS A 201 13.74 1.23 -22.72
C LYS A 201 15.27 1.15 -22.63
N GLU A 202 15.80 -0.05 -22.87
CA GLU A 202 17.24 -0.20 -23.07
C GLU A 202 17.63 0.66 -24.30
N LYS A 203 18.53 1.64 -24.08
CA LYS A 203 19.13 2.42 -25.16
C LYS A 203 20.31 1.65 -25.74
#